data_d10ce4f1f683e29efc5346325db13b2e
#
_entry.id   d10ce4f1f683e29efc5346325db13b2e
#
_cell.length_a   1.000
_cell.length_b   1.000
_cell.length_c   1.000
_cell.angle_alpha   90.00
_cell.angle_beta   90.00
_cell.angle_gamma   90.00
#
_symmetry.space_group_name_H-M   'P 1'
#
loop_
_entity.id
_entity.type
_entity.pdbx_description
1 polymer ?
#
loop_
_entity_poly.entity_id
_entity_poly.type
_entity_poly.pdbx_seq_one_letter_code
_entity_poly.pdbx_strand_id
1 'polypeptide(L)'
;MALPKIKPYTYVDREHSNRVSWPVDPSRAVLLVHDMQVHFVQAFEGADLGEGNASPDAQINVAIRNLRRLIDAAHAAGIPVYYTAQPPRQNPEDRRLLIDFWGDGLQNDESARVLDALAPTDRDTVLTKWRYSAFVRSPFEDLLKESGRDQLIIGGVYAHIGCLTTALEAFMRDIQPFMVADALADFSEEEHRLACEYASGRCARVLNTVDVLADLQTAESAEGTEEARA
;
A
#
# COMPACT_ATOMS: atom_id res chain seq x y z
N MET A 1 15.12 6.41 -17.55
CA MET A 1 16.01 6.83 -16.43
C MET A 1 15.89 5.73 -15.37
N ALA A 2 16.99 5.27 -14.79
CA ALA A 2 16.92 4.31 -13.69
C ALA A 2 16.35 5.01 -12.43
N LEU A 3 15.68 4.25 -11.56
CA LEU A 3 15.27 4.75 -10.26
C LEU A 3 16.49 5.26 -9.48
N PRO A 4 16.39 6.35 -8.70
CA PRO A 4 17.47 6.80 -7.85
C PRO A 4 17.78 5.75 -6.79
N LYS A 5 19.03 5.66 -6.34
CA LYS A 5 19.35 4.90 -5.14
C LYS A 5 18.81 5.63 -3.92
N ILE A 6 18.06 4.92 -3.10
CA ILE A 6 17.38 5.46 -1.92
C ILE A 6 18.18 5.09 -0.69
N LYS A 7 18.66 6.09 0.04
CA LYS A 7 19.41 5.87 1.29
C LYS A 7 18.48 5.35 2.39
N PRO A 8 18.97 4.48 3.29
CA PRO A 8 18.20 4.05 4.43
C PRO A 8 17.77 5.24 5.29
N TYR A 9 16.51 5.23 5.72
CA TYR A 9 15.96 6.13 6.72
C TYR A 9 14.97 5.34 7.59
N THR A 10 14.56 5.92 8.70
CA THR A 10 13.56 5.35 9.59
C THR A 10 12.45 6.37 9.79
N TYR A 11 11.22 5.97 9.54
CA TYR A 11 10.04 6.78 9.83
C TYR A 11 9.48 6.33 11.18
N VAL A 12 9.87 7.03 12.23
CA VAL A 12 9.50 6.66 13.62
C VAL A 12 8.03 6.98 13.86
N ASP A 13 7.39 6.18 14.71
CA ASP A 13 6.01 6.38 15.17
C ASP A 13 5.74 7.83 15.51
N ARG A 14 5.00 8.50 14.66
CA ARG A 14 4.59 9.89 14.83
C ARG A 14 3.08 9.92 15.00
N GLU A 15 2.62 10.72 15.92
CA GLU A 15 1.22 11.10 15.94
C GLU A 15 0.90 11.93 14.70
N HIS A 16 -0.11 11.50 13.96
CA HIS A 16 -0.58 12.21 12.78
C HIS A 16 -1.77 13.10 13.13
N SER A 17 -1.71 14.37 12.71
CA SER A 17 -2.81 15.33 12.91
C SER A 17 -3.98 15.04 11.97
N ASN A 18 -4.64 13.90 12.18
CA ASN A 18 -5.79 13.48 11.40
C ASN A 18 -6.98 14.43 11.57
N ARG A 19 -7.63 14.82 10.47
CA ARG A 19 -8.89 15.56 10.48
C ARG A 19 -10.11 14.70 10.70
N VAL A 20 -9.96 13.40 10.55
CA VAL A 20 -11.03 12.41 10.66
C VAL A 20 -10.62 11.30 11.64
N SER A 21 -11.62 10.66 12.24
CA SER A 21 -11.45 9.59 13.22
C SER A 21 -12.14 8.29 12.77
N TRP A 22 -12.28 8.05 11.47
CA TRP A 22 -12.93 6.85 10.95
C TRP A 22 -12.27 5.59 11.50
N PRO A 23 -12.99 4.65 12.10
CA PRO A 23 -12.42 3.34 12.42
C PRO A 23 -12.26 2.51 11.14
N VAL A 24 -11.31 1.59 11.15
CA VAL A 24 -11.24 0.54 10.12
C VAL A 24 -12.31 -0.51 10.45
N ASP A 25 -13.23 -0.70 9.50
CA ASP A 25 -14.32 -1.66 9.61
C ASP A 25 -14.01 -2.86 8.68
N PRO A 26 -13.81 -4.08 9.22
CA PRO A 26 -13.47 -5.24 8.41
C PRO A 26 -14.54 -5.60 7.37
N SER A 27 -15.81 -5.26 7.61
CA SER A 27 -16.90 -5.51 6.66
C SER A 27 -16.86 -4.56 5.45
N ARG A 28 -16.22 -3.39 5.60
CA ARG A 28 -16.14 -2.32 4.60
C ARG A 28 -14.75 -2.19 3.97
N ALA A 29 -13.71 -2.67 4.65
CA ALA A 29 -12.32 -2.46 4.26
C ALA A 29 -11.85 -3.42 3.17
N VAL A 30 -10.92 -2.93 2.33
CA VAL A 30 -9.99 -3.74 1.53
C VAL A 30 -8.56 -3.29 1.83
N LEU A 31 -7.60 -4.20 1.68
CA LEU A 31 -6.17 -3.89 1.79
C LEU A 31 -5.55 -3.78 0.40
N LEU A 32 -4.82 -2.71 0.14
CA LEU A 32 -4.02 -2.51 -1.07
C LEU A 32 -2.52 -2.56 -0.75
N VAL A 33 -1.83 -3.55 -1.28
CA VAL A 33 -0.37 -3.67 -1.30
C VAL A 33 0.13 -3.01 -2.58
N HIS A 34 0.65 -1.79 -2.45
CA HIS A 34 0.95 -0.92 -3.57
C HIS A 34 2.37 -1.09 -4.09
N ASP A 35 2.53 -1.60 -5.31
CA ASP A 35 3.77 -1.69 -6.10
C ASP A 35 4.98 -2.32 -5.36
N MET A 36 4.77 -3.31 -4.48
CA MET A 36 5.83 -3.99 -3.74
C MET A 36 6.56 -5.02 -4.62
N GLN A 37 7.06 -4.57 -5.77
CA GLN A 37 7.80 -5.34 -6.76
C GLN A 37 9.31 -5.21 -6.57
N VAL A 38 10.06 -6.22 -6.95
CA VAL A 38 11.54 -6.24 -6.88
C VAL A 38 12.15 -4.97 -7.48
N HIS A 39 11.65 -4.53 -8.65
CA HIS A 39 12.12 -3.31 -9.33
C HIS A 39 12.12 -2.06 -8.44
N PHE A 40 11.05 -1.85 -7.68
CA PHE A 40 10.92 -0.67 -6.84
C PHE A 40 11.69 -0.80 -5.53
N VAL A 41 11.65 -1.99 -4.93
CA VAL A 41 12.27 -2.25 -3.64
C VAL A 41 13.79 -2.33 -3.72
N GLN A 42 14.36 -2.86 -4.81
CA GLN A 42 15.82 -2.90 -5.01
C GLN A 42 16.49 -1.52 -5.11
N ALA A 43 15.71 -0.45 -5.30
CA ALA A 43 16.22 0.91 -5.29
C ALA A 43 16.65 1.37 -3.88
N PHE A 44 16.11 0.76 -2.83
CA PHE A 44 16.44 1.06 -1.44
C PHE A 44 17.73 0.35 -1.02
N GLU A 45 18.72 1.11 -0.57
CA GLU A 45 19.94 0.55 0.01
C GLU A 45 19.61 -0.20 1.31
N GLY A 46 20.08 -1.44 1.43
CA GLY A 46 19.80 -2.30 2.58
C GLY A 46 18.40 -2.92 2.61
N ALA A 47 17.66 -2.91 1.48
CA ALA A 47 16.40 -3.63 1.36
C ALA A 47 16.59 -5.15 1.52
N ASP A 48 15.62 -5.80 2.14
CA ASP A 48 15.59 -7.26 2.27
C ASP A 48 15.01 -7.89 1.00
N LEU A 49 15.91 -8.37 0.15
CA LEU A 49 15.59 -9.13 -1.06
C LEU A 49 15.89 -10.63 -0.90
N GLY A 50 16.13 -11.10 0.33
CA GLY A 50 16.50 -12.49 0.62
C GLY A 50 18.01 -12.78 0.49
N GLU A 51 18.86 -11.76 0.32
CA GLU A 51 20.31 -11.90 0.12
C GLU A 51 21.13 -11.85 1.42
N GLY A 52 20.50 -11.66 2.59
CA GLY A 52 21.15 -11.69 3.90
C GLY A 52 21.96 -10.44 4.29
N ASN A 53 21.88 -9.36 3.51
CA ASN A 53 22.56 -8.08 3.75
C ASN A 53 21.60 -6.93 4.13
N ALA A 54 20.41 -7.26 4.57
CA ALA A 54 19.38 -6.29 4.90
C ALA A 54 19.73 -5.43 6.11
N SER A 55 19.30 -4.17 6.09
CA SER A 55 19.31 -3.25 7.23
C SER A 55 17.95 -3.29 7.95
N PRO A 56 17.79 -4.00 9.08
CA PRO A 56 16.47 -4.28 9.66
C PRO A 56 15.64 -3.02 9.95
N ASP A 57 16.30 -1.92 10.33
CA ASP A 57 15.64 -0.67 10.71
C ASP A 57 15.43 0.30 9.53
N ALA A 58 15.89 -0.06 8.32
CA ALA A 58 15.57 0.71 7.13
C ALA A 58 14.06 0.69 6.88
N GLN A 59 13.47 1.85 6.59
CA GLN A 59 12.01 2.01 6.46
C GLN A 59 11.38 1.01 5.50
N ILE A 60 12.04 0.69 4.41
CA ILE A 60 11.53 -0.31 3.46
C ILE A 60 11.35 -1.69 4.12
N ASN A 61 12.25 -2.10 4.99
CA ASN A 61 12.17 -3.39 5.68
C ASN A 61 11.15 -3.37 6.82
N VAL A 62 10.97 -2.22 7.46
CA VAL A 62 9.85 -1.99 8.40
C VAL A 62 8.53 -2.13 7.65
N ALA A 63 8.40 -1.47 6.49
CA ALA A 63 7.19 -1.54 5.66
C ALA A 63 6.89 -2.98 5.18
N ILE A 64 7.89 -3.74 4.73
CA ILE A 64 7.73 -5.14 4.33
C ILE A 64 7.16 -5.98 5.49
N ARG A 65 7.75 -5.88 6.69
CA ARG A 65 7.27 -6.63 7.86
C ARG A 65 5.86 -6.24 8.27
N ASN A 66 5.56 -4.95 8.25
CA ASN A 66 4.23 -4.45 8.61
C ASN A 66 3.17 -4.81 7.58
N LEU A 67 3.49 -4.73 6.28
CA LEU A 67 2.61 -5.23 5.22
C LEU A 67 2.30 -6.71 5.38
N ARG A 68 3.29 -7.55 5.74
CA ARG A 68 3.03 -8.96 6.01
C ARG A 68 2.02 -9.14 7.15
N ARG A 69 2.19 -8.41 8.26
CA ARG A 69 1.24 -8.43 9.39
C ARG A 69 -0.16 -7.99 8.98
N LEU A 70 -0.26 -6.93 8.17
CA LEU A 70 -1.55 -6.44 7.67
C LEU A 70 -2.22 -7.45 6.73
N ILE A 71 -1.46 -8.10 5.84
CA ILE A 71 -1.97 -9.15 4.95
C ILE A 71 -2.50 -10.34 5.76
N ASP A 72 -1.74 -10.80 6.76
CA ASP A 72 -2.16 -11.90 7.61
C ASP A 72 -3.44 -11.57 8.38
N ALA A 73 -3.52 -10.37 8.95
CA ALA A 73 -4.72 -9.91 9.65
C ALA A 73 -5.92 -9.71 8.70
N ALA A 74 -5.70 -9.16 7.50
CA ALA A 74 -6.73 -9.02 6.49
C ALA A 74 -7.30 -10.40 6.08
N HIS A 75 -6.43 -11.36 5.84
CA HIS A 75 -6.85 -12.74 5.53
C HIS A 75 -7.63 -13.39 6.68
N ALA A 76 -7.22 -13.17 7.93
CA ALA A 76 -7.91 -13.70 9.11
C ALA A 76 -9.31 -13.07 9.27
N ALA A 77 -9.44 -11.77 9.01
CA ALA A 77 -10.70 -11.03 9.12
C ALA A 77 -11.56 -11.09 7.84
N GLY A 78 -11.21 -11.88 6.83
CA GLY A 78 -11.95 -11.97 5.57
C GLY A 78 -11.95 -10.68 4.73
N ILE A 79 -10.97 -9.82 4.93
CA ILE A 79 -10.77 -8.59 4.17
C ILE A 79 -10.07 -8.94 2.84
N PRO A 80 -10.62 -8.57 1.68
CA PRO A 80 -9.96 -8.78 0.39
C PRO A 80 -8.64 -8.03 0.29
N VAL A 81 -7.61 -8.71 -0.23
CA VAL A 81 -6.29 -8.14 -0.47
C VAL A 81 -6.07 -7.93 -1.96
N TYR A 82 -5.77 -6.70 -2.32
CA TYR A 82 -5.41 -6.30 -3.68
C TYR A 82 -3.95 -5.91 -3.75
N TYR A 83 -3.31 -6.25 -4.85
CA TYR A 83 -1.96 -5.83 -5.17
C TYR A 83 -1.99 -4.98 -6.42
N THR A 84 -1.13 -3.96 -6.50
CA THR A 84 -0.81 -3.35 -7.78
C THR A 84 0.56 -3.80 -8.26
N ALA A 85 0.67 -4.11 -9.55
CA ALA A 85 1.94 -4.47 -10.16
C ALA A 85 2.03 -3.91 -11.58
N GLN A 86 3.11 -3.20 -11.88
CA GLN A 86 3.42 -2.79 -13.24
C GLN A 86 3.88 -4.00 -14.06
N PRO A 87 3.34 -4.24 -15.26
CA PRO A 87 3.79 -5.30 -16.11
C PRO A 87 5.17 -4.98 -16.70
N PRO A 88 6.02 -6.00 -16.95
CA PRO A 88 7.28 -5.79 -17.62
C PRO A 88 7.09 -5.48 -19.10
N ARG A 89 8.08 -4.90 -19.74
CA ARG A 89 8.12 -4.66 -21.18
C ARG A 89 6.88 -3.93 -21.72
N GLN A 90 6.46 -2.90 -20.99
CA GLN A 90 5.34 -2.06 -21.43
C GLN A 90 5.65 -1.42 -22.78
N ASN A 91 4.68 -1.46 -23.71
CA ASN A 91 4.85 -0.73 -24.95
C ASN A 91 4.75 0.80 -24.72
N PRO A 92 5.37 1.63 -25.58
CA PRO A 92 5.35 3.07 -25.44
C PRO A 92 3.95 3.69 -25.46
N GLU A 93 3.00 3.07 -26.18
CA GLU A 93 1.62 3.56 -26.27
C GLU A 93 0.88 3.44 -24.95
N ASP A 94 1.16 2.41 -24.17
CA ASP A 94 0.58 2.23 -22.84
C ASP A 94 1.32 3.04 -21.79
N ARG A 95 2.65 3.11 -21.88
CA ARG A 95 3.48 3.78 -20.89
C ARG A 95 3.39 5.32 -20.98
N ARG A 96 3.34 5.87 -22.20
CA ARG A 96 3.10 7.31 -22.46
C ARG A 96 4.06 8.23 -21.68
N LEU A 97 3.49 9.24 -20.97
CA LEU A 97 4.24 10.23 -20.18
C LEU A 97 5.17 9.64 -19.12
N LEU A 98 4.94 8.41 -18.66
CA LEU A 98 5.87 7.75 -17.74
C LEU A 98 7.23 7.48 -18.35
N ILE A 99 7.36 7.46 -19.69
CA ILE A 99 8.64 7.34 -20.38
C ILE A 99 9.51 8.57 -20.12
N ASP A 100 8.92 9.76 -20.15
CA ASP A 100 9.64 11.03 -19.98
C ASP A 100 10.24 11.15 -18.58
N PHE A 101 9.52 10.66 -17.55
CA PHE A 101 9.95 10.70 -16.15
C PHE A 101 10.81 9.51 -15.74
N TRP A 102 10.43 8.29 -16.16
CA TRP A 102 10.95 7.03 -15.59
C TRP A 102 11.55 6.07 -16.63
N GLY A 103 11.64 6.51 -17.92
CA GLY A 103 12.16 5.65 -19.00
C GLY A 103 11.25 4.47 -19.29
N ASP A 104 11.82 3.40 -19.84
CA ASP A 104 11.08 2.24 -20.34
C ASP A 104 10.44 1.35 -19.24
N GLY A 105 10.73 1.64 -17.96
CA GLY A 105 10.18 0.88 -16.83
C GLY A 105 10.80 -0.50 -16.67
N LEU A 106 10.00 -1.45 -16.17
CA LEU A 106 10.42 -2.82 -15.87
C LEU A 106 10.72 -3.59 -17.15
N GLN A 107 11.89 -4.23 -17.23
CA GLN A 107 12.36 -4.85 -18.46
C GLN A 107 12.21 -6.37 -18.50
N ASN A 108 12.03 -7.02 -17.34
CA ASN A 108 11.95 -8.48 -17.25
C ASN A 108 11.00 -8.95 -16.15
N ASP A 109 10.62 -10.21 -16.20
CA ASP A 109 9.65 -10.80 -15.29
C ASP A 109 10.17 -10.87 -13.85
N GLU A 110 11.46 -11.07 -13.65
CA GLU A 110 12.08 -11.10 -12.32
C GLU A 110 11.94 -9.75 -11.60
N SER A 111 12.24 -8.66 -12.28
CA SER A 111 12.08 -7.32 -11.71
C SER A 111 10.61 -6.92 -11.50
N ALA A 112 9.70 -7.52 -12.27
CA ALA A 112 8.25 -7.26 -12.16
C ALA A 112 7.57 -8.09 -11.06
N ARG A 113 8.24 -9.09 -10.53
CA ARG A 113 7.73 -9.97 -9.48
C ARG A 113 7.46 -9.18 -8.18
N VAL A 114 6.34 -9.46 -7.52
CA VAL A 114 6.11 -9.03 -6.14
C VAL A 114 7.13 -9.74 -5.23
N LEU A 115 7.60 -9.09 -4.19
CA LEU A 115 8.54 -9.67 -3.24
C LEU A 115 8.01 -10.99 -2.67
N ASP A 116 8.88 -11.99 -2.53
CA ASP A 116 8.50 -13.31 -1.99
C ASP A 116 7.90 -13.21 -0.58
N ALA A 117 8.44 -12.31 0.25
CA ALA A 117 7.91 -12.06 1.60
C ALA A 117 6.46 -11.55 1.60
N LEU A 118 5.98 -11.00 0.49
CA LEU A 118 4.63 -10.45 0.33
C LEU A 118 3.87 -11.14 -0.82
N ALA A 119 4.33 -12.28 -1.30
CA ALA A 119 3.76 -12.94 -2.47
C ALA A 119 2.23 -13.12 -2.33
N PRO A 120 1.46 -12.72 -3.35
CA PRO A 120 0.02 -12.92 -3.36
C PRO A 120 -0.33 -14.41 -3.38
N THR A 121 -1.44 -14.75 -2.77
CA THR A 121 -2.02 -16.09 -2.76
C THR A 121 -3.18 -16.20 -3.77
N ASP A 122 -3.75 -17.39 -3.95
CA ASP A 122 -4.90 -17.60 -4.84
C ASP A 122 -6.18 -16.85 -4.40
N ARG A 123 -6.18 -16.31 -3.16
CA ARG A 123 -7.28 -15.49 -2.64
C ARG A 123 -7.15 -14.01 -2.96
N ASP A 124 -5.98 -13.59 -3.43
CA ASP A 124 -5.62 -12.20 -3.62
C ASP A 124 -5.79 -11.80 -5.09
N THR A 125 -6.04 -10.52 -5.32
CA THR A 125 -6.19 -9.99 -6.67
C THR A 125 -5.02 -9.10 -7.04
N VAL A 126 -4.33 -9.39 -8.14
CA VAL A 126 -3.25 -8.56 -8.67
C VAL A 126 -3.80 -7.69 -9.80
N LEU A 127 -3.81 -6.37 -9.57
CA LEU A 127 -4.24 -5.35 -10.53
C LEU A 127 -3.05 -4.90 -11.39
N THR A 128 -3.25 -4.84 -12.70
CA THR A 128 -2.25 -4.26 -13.60
C THR A 128 -2.16 -2.75 -13.38
N LYS A 129 -0.96 -2.28 -13.02
CA LYS A 129 -0.68 -0.87 -12.72
C LYS A 129 -0.19 -0.11 -13.95
N TRP A 130 -0.95 0.91 -14.35
CA TRP A 130 -0.64 1.72 -15.53
C TRP A 130 -0.22 3.15 -15.21
N ARG A 131 -0.66 3.69 -14.07
CA ARG A 131 -0.41 5.08 -13.64
C ARG A 131 -0.14 5.12 -12.15
N TYR A 132 0.10 6.28 -11.58
CA TYR A 132 0.38 6.43 -10.15
C TYR A 132 -0.79 5.93 -9.30
N SER A 133 -2.01 6.32 -9.63
CA SER A 133 -3.18 5.79 -8.93
C SER A 133 -3.53 4.36 -9.37
N ALA A 134 -3.93 3.55 -8.41
CA ALA A 134 -4.44 2.20 -8.63
C ALA A 134 -5.77 2.16 -9.40
N PHE A 135 -6.51 3.26 -9.42
CA PHE A 135 -7.80 3.35 -10.12
C PHE A 135 -7.68 3.59 -11.61
N VAL A 136 -6.57 4.17 -12.08
CA VAL A 136 -6.44 4.61 -13.47
C VAL A 136 -6.18 3.44 -14.41
N ARG A 137 -7.08 3.22 -15.37
CA ARG A 137 -7.04 2.13 -16.35
C ARG A 137 -7.03 0.75 -15.68
N SER A 138 -7.78 0.61 -14.58
CA SER A 138 -7.86 -0.58 -13.74
C SER A 138 -9.33 -0.85 -13.40
N PRO A 139 -9.74 -2.09 -13.19
CA PRO A 139 -11.09 -2.44 -12.73
C PRO A 139 -11.30 -2.19 -11.24
N PHE A 140 -10.37 -1.55 -10.53
CA PHE A 140 -10.35 -1.51 -9.07
C PHE A 140 -11.60 -0.86 -8.46
N GLU A 141 -12.10 0.23 -9.07
CA GLU A 141 -13.34 0.87 -8.61
C GLU A 141 -14.56 -0.05 -8.74
N ASP A 142 -14.66 -0.76 -9.84
CA ASP A 142 -15.78 -1.69 -10.08
C ASP A 142 -15.74 -2.87 -9.10
N LEU A 143 -14.54 -3.42 -8.83
CA LEU A 143 -14.34 -4.48 -7.85
C LEU A 143 -14.73 -4.05 -6.42
N LEU A 144 -14.43 -2.81 -6.03
CA LEU A 144 -14.86 -2.25 -4.74
C LEU A 144 -16.39 -2.13 -4.69
N LYS A 145 -17.03 -1.59 -5.73
CA LYS A 145 -18.48 -1.47 -5.83
C LYS A 145 -19.20 -2.83 -5.80
N GLU A 146 -18.68 -3.80 -6.55
CA GLU A 146 -19.22 -5.15 -6.59
C GLU A 146 -19.13 -5.87 -5.24
N SER A 147 -18.06 -5.63 -4.49
CA SER A 147 -17.89 -6.16 -3.14
C SER A 147 -18.68 -5.41 -2.06
N GLY A 148 -19.28 -4.26 -2.39
CA GLY A 148 -19.97 -3.39 -1.45
C GLY A 148 -19.04 -2.73 -0.42
N ARG A 149 -17.73 -2.63 -0.71
CA ARG A 149 -16.71 -2.12 0.20
C ARG A 149 -16.29 -0.71 -0.20
N ASP A 150 -16.13 0.18 0.79
CA ASP A 150 -15.87 1.60 0.62
C ASP A 150 -14.77 2.14 1.55
N GLN A 151 -13.95 1.26 2.14
CA GLN A 151 -12.76 1.61 2.90
C GLN A 151 -11.53 0.99 2.25
N LEU A 152 -10.45 1.78 2.10
CA LEU A 152 -9.21 1.38 1.42
C LEU A 152 -7.99 1.58 2.32
N ILE A 153 -7.43 0.49 2.84
CA ILE A 153 -6.17 0.47 3.59
C ILE A 153 -5.02 0.39 2.60
N ILE A 154 -4.06 1.32 2.67
CA ILE A 154 -2.97 1.46 1.69
C ILE A 154 -1.62 1.34 2.39
N GLY A 155 -0.78 0.42 1.93
CA GLY A 155 0.64 0.34 2.25
C GLY A 155 1.47 -0.02 1.01
N GLY A 156 2.77 0.25 1.04
CA GLY A 156 3.69 -0.01 -0.08
C GLY A 156 4.51 1.19 -0.52
N VAL A 157 4.86 1.27 -1.80
CA VAL A 157 5.76 2.28 -2.37
C VAL A 157 5.18 2.94 -3.63
N TYR A 158 5.55 4.18 -3.95
CA TYR A 158 6.20 5.16 -3.07
C TYR A 158 5.13 6.02 -2.42
N ALA A 159 5.32 6.39 -1.14
CA ALA A 159 4.29 7.05 -0.35
C ALA A 159 3.75 8.33 -1.02
N HIS A 160 4.63 9.28 -1.43
CA HIS A 160 4.22 10.57 -2.01
C HIS A 160 3.76 10.48 -3.47
N ILE A 161 4.07 9.38 -4.18
CA ILE A 161 3.67 9.22 -5.59
C ILE A 161 2.39 8.38 -5.69
N GLY A 162 2.56 7.04 -5.68
CA GLY A 162 1.47 6.14 -5.99
C GLY A 162 0.47 5.99 -4.86
N CYS A 163 0.95 5.87 -3.62
CA CYS A 163 0.08 5.67 -2.46
C CYS A 163 -0.78 6.91 -2.18
N LEU A 164 -0.16 8.10 -2.12
CA LEU A 164 -0.89 9.36 -1.93
C LEU A 164 -1.86 9.66 -3.08
N THR A 165 -1.43 9.46 -4.34
CA THR A 165 -2.32 9.66 -5.49
C THR A 165 -3.51 8.72 -5.45
N THR A 166 -3.30 7.45 -5.06
CA THR A 166 -4.38 6.47 -4.89
C THR A 166 -5.33 6.87 -3.75
N ALA A 167 -4.79 7.32 -2.61
CA ALA A 167 -5.60 7.80 -1.50
C ALA A 167 -6.45 9.02 -1.86
N LEU A 168 -5.85 9.99 -2.56
CA LEU A 168 -6.57 11.18 -3.03
C LEU A 168 -7.69 10.81 -4.02
N GLU A 169 -7.41 9.91 -4.95
CA GLU A 169 -8.40 9.46 -5.92
C GLU A 169 -9.51 8.61 -5.27
N ALA A 170 -9.20 7.79 -4.25
CA ALA A 170 -10.20 7.09 -3.44
C ALA A 170 -11.15 8.09 -2.76
N PHE A 171 -10.59 9.12 -2.11
CA PHE A 171 -11.37 10.18 -1.49
C PHE A 171 -12.31 10.89 -2.49
N MET A 172 -11.85 11.15 -3.72
CA MET A 172 -12.64 11.77 -4.79
C MET A 172 -13.77 10.85 -5.31
N ARG A 173 -13.78 9.58 -4.92
CA ARG A 173 -14.78 8.55 -5.24
C ARG A 173 -15.65 8.16 -4.05
N ASP A 174 -15.60 8.91 -2.97
CA ASP A 174 -16.30 8.64 -1.70
C ASP A 174 -15.88 7.30 -1.04
N ILE A 175 -14.67 6.82 -1.33
CA ILE A 175 -14.04 5.67 -0.67
C ILE A 175 -13.13 6.23 0.43
N GLN A 176 -13.30 5.77 1.69
CA GLN A 176 -12.52 6.23 2.84
C GLN A 176 -11.10 5.66 2.83
N PRO A 177 -10.04 6.45 2.57
CA PRO A 177 -8.69 5.92 2.52
C PRO A 177 -8.01 6.00 3.88
N PHE A 178 -7.21 4.96 4.17
CA PHE A 178 -6.34 4.84 5.32
C PHE A 178 -4.91 4.61 4.82
N MET A 179 -4.00 5.54 5.05
CA MET A 179 -2.58 5.35 4.75
C MET A 179 -1.87 4.82 6.00
N VAL A 180 -1.21 3.66 5.89
CA VAL A 180 -0.53 3.05 7.03
C VAL A 180 0.93 3.46 7.02
N ALA A 181 1.27 4.49 7.79
CA ALA A 181 2.54 5.20 7.73
C ALA A 181 3.77 4.28 7.87
N ASP A 182 3.77 3.38 8.85
CA ASP A 182 4.86 2.44 9.08
C ASP A 182 4.86 1.21 8.13
N ALA A 183 3.85 1.11 7.26
CA ALA A 183 3.78 0.16 6.14
C ALA A 183 4.02 0.83 4.76
N LEU A 184 4.47 2.08 4.76
CA LEU A 184 4.88 2.84 3.58
C LEU A 184 6.40 3.02 3.55
N ALA A 185 6.96 3.22 2.34
CA ALA A 185 8.32 3.73 2.16
C ALA A 185 8.38 4.70 0.97
N ASP A 186 9.42 5.55 0.95
CA ASP A 186 9.58 6.60 -0.04
C ASP A 186 11.05 6.87 -0.38
N PHE A 187 11.33 7.83 -1.28
CA PHE A 187 12.69 8.21 -1.67
C PHE A 187 13.48 8.86 -0.55
N SER A 188 12.79 9.46 0.43
CA SER A 188 13.38 10.07 1.61
C SER A 188 12.39 10.13 2.76
N GLU A 189 12.89 10.35 3.99
CA GLU A 189 12.03 10.63 5.15
C GLU A 189 11.17 11.88 4.92
N GLU A 190 11.70 12.90 4.24
CA GLU A 190 10.99 14.15 3.97
C GLU A 190 9.78 13.92 3.06
N GLU A 191 9.95 13.17 1.96
CA GLU A 191 8.85 12.85 1.03
C GLU A 191 7.82 11.94 1.69
N HIS A 192 8.26 10.98 2.50
CA HIS A 192 7.37 10.13 3.30
C HIS A 192 6.52 10.99 4.26
N ARG A 193 7.16 11.88 5.02
CA ARG A 193 6.50 12.81 5.94
C ARG A 193 5.50 13.72 5.20
N LEU A 194 5.90 14.28 4.06
CA LEU A 194 5.05 15.12 3.22
C LEU A 194 3.78 14.36 2.80
N ALA A 195 3.92 13.10 2.37
CA ALA A 195 2.78 12.27 1.98
C ALA A 195 1.80 12.08 3.14
N CYS A 196 2.31 11.72 4.32
CA CYS A 196 1.48 11.50 5.51
C CYS A 196 0.82 12.80 6.00
N GLU A 197 1.54 13.93 6.06
CA GLU A 197 1.00 15.22 6.45
C GLU A 197 -0.07 15.73 5.47
N TYR A 198 0.17 15.57 4.17
CA TYR A 198 -0.84 15.93 3.18
C TYR A 198 -2.10 15.07 3.33
N ALA A 199 -1.93 13.76 3.40
CA ALA A 199 -3.03 12.81 3.48
C ALA A 199 -3.90 13.06 4.73
N SER A 200 -3.29 13.13 5.92
CA SER A 200 -4.00 13.35 7.19
C SER A 200 -4.77 14.66 7.24
N GLY A 201 -4.27 15.68 6.53
CA GLY A 201 -4.90 16.99 6.46
C GLY A 201 -5.94 17.16 5.35
N ARG A 202 -6.02 16.28 4.35
CA ARG A 202 -6.78 16.53 3.12
C ARG A 202 -7.68 15.39 2.63
N CYS A 203 -7.25 14.12 2.73
CA CYS A 203 -7.97 13.06 2.04
C CYS A 203 -8.00 11.70 2.74
N ALA A 204 -7.17 11.43 3.76
CA ALA A 204 -7.09 10.11 4.38
C ALA A 204 -6.96 10.20 5.90
N ARG A 205 -7.29 9.12 6.60
CA ARG A 205 -6.80 8.88 7.96
C ARG A 205 -5.42 8.21 7.86
N VAL A 206 -4.40 8.77 8.51
CA VAL A 206 -3.06 8.20 8.59
C VAL A 206 -2.91 7.47 9.92
N LEU A 207 -2.53 6.21 9.86
CA LEU A 207 -2.46 5.26 10.98
C LEU A 207 -1.10 4.58 10.99
N ASN A 208 -0.76 3.92 12.10
CA ASN A 208 0.29 2.91 12.14
C ASN A 208 -0.34 1.51 12.05
N THR A 209 0.46 0.51 11.73
CA THR A 209 0.02 -0.90 11.65
C THR A 209 -0.68 -1.36 12.93
N VAL A 210 -0.17 -0.97 14.09
CA VAL A 210 -0.76 -1.34 15.38
C VAL A 210 -2.17 -0.79 15.56
N ASP A 211 -2.47 0.39 15.04
CA ASP A 211 -3.79 1.00 15.12
C ASP A 211 -4.80 0.26 14.25
N VAL A 212 -4.40 -0.10 13.01
CA VAL A 212 -5.23 -0.92 12.12
C VAL A 212 -5.56 -2.26 12.75
N LEU A 213 -4.54 -2.94 13.30
CA LEU A 213 -4.73 -4.23 13.97
C LEU A 213 -5.64 -4.15 15.19
N ALA A 214 -5.56 -3.04 15.95
CA ALA A 214 -6.44 -2.80 17.10
C ALA A 214 -7.89 -2.56 16.67
N ASP A 215 -8.12 -1.77 15.60
CA ASP A 215 -9.46 -1.55 15.05
C ASP A 215 -10.10 -2.88 14.62
N LEU A 216 -9.34 -3.77 13.93
CA LEU A 216 -9.82 -5.08 13.50
C LEU A 216 -10.19 -6.00 14.68
N GLN A 217 -9.36 -6.07 15.73
CA GLN A 217 -9.64 -6.88 16.94
C GLN A 217 -10.87 -6.39 17.70
N THR A 218 -11.09 -5.07 17.71
CA THR A 218 -12.25 -4.48 18.39
C THR A 218 -13.56 -4.87 17.70
N ALA A 219 -13.55 -4.91 16.36
CA ALA A 219 -14.71 -5.32 15.56
C ALA A 219 -15.07 -6.79 15.79
N GLU A 220 -14.09 -7.71 15.78
CA GLU A 220 -14.31 -9.14 16.07
C GLU A 220 -14.93 -9.36 17.47
N SER A 221 -14.47 -8.58 18.47
CA SER A 221 -14.98 -8.67 19.84
C SER A 221 -16.44 -8.20 19.96
N ALA A 222 -16.85 -7.24 19.14
CA ALA A 222 -18.22 -6.73 19.11
C ALA A 222 -19.19 -7.75 18.48
N GLU A 223 -18.81 -8.36 17.36
CA GLU A 223 -19.61 -9.41 16.68
C GLU A 223 -19.79 -10.66 17.54
N GLY A 224 -18.74 -11.16 18.20
CA GLY A 224 -18.83 -12.30 19.11
C GLY A 224 -19.71 -12.04 20.34
N THR A 225 -19.92 -10.76 20.71
CA THR A 225 -20.80 -10.40 21.85
C THR A 225 -22.27 -10.33 21.42
N GLU A 226 -22.57 -9.99 20.17
CA GLU A 226 -23.93 -9.99 19.62
C GLU A 226 -24.43 -11.43 19.35
N GLU A 227 -23.59 -12.29 18.76
CA GLU A 227 -23.92 -13.71 18.58
C GLU A 227 -24.18 -14.46 19.89
N ALA A 228 -23.48 -14.11 20.98
CA ALA A 228 -23.68 -14.72 22.29
C ALA A 228 -24.96 -14.26 23.00
N ARG A 229 -25.64 -13.22 22.50
CA ARG A 229 -26.89 -12.66 23.04
C ARG A 229 -28.14 -13.01 22.23
N ALA A 230 -27.98 -13.62 21.05
CA ALA A 230 -29.06 -14.06 20.18
C ALA A 230 -29.41 -15.53 20.41
#